data_12e1e920a4b51df27a904bca0a9e2b04
#
_entry.id   12e1e920a4b51df27a904bca0a9e2b04
#
_cell.length_a   1.000
_cell.length_b   1.000
_cell.length_c   1.000
_cell.angle_alpha   90.00
_cell.angle_beta   90.00
_cell.angle_gamma   90.00
#
_symmetry.space_group_name_H-M   'P 1'
#
loop_
_entity.id
_entity.type
_entity.pdbx_description
1 polymer ?
#
loop_
_entity_poly.entity_id
_entity_poly.type
_entity_poly.pdbx_seq_one_letter_code
_entity_poly.pdbx_strand_id
1 'polypeptide(L)'
;AAEELKKRRDDAAKQLAAMRKGSMLINAARGTVVDIEALASSLRSGHLSGAAIDVFPVEPKGNDDEFVSPLRGMDNVILTPHVGGSTLEAQDNIGREVAAKLLRYSDNGSTLSAVNFPEVSLPGHVNSQRLLHIHQNVPGILSRINEVFSRESINIDAQFLQTDARVGYVVIDVSTTAEHA
;
A
#
# COMPACT_ATOMS: atom_id res chain seq x y z
N ALA A 1 -9.75 25.69 -9.64
CA ALA A 1 -9.54 24.47 -10.45
C ALA A 1 -8.35 24.63 -11.42
N ALA A 2 -8.35 25.65 -12.32
CA ALA A 2 -7.28 25.81 -13.32
C ALA A 2 -5.90 26.10 -12.69
N GLU A 3 -5.82 26.91 -11.66
CA GLU A 3 -4.60 27.26 -10.96
C GLU A 3 -4.03 26.07 -10.18
N GLU A 4 -4.88 25.26 -9.57
CA GLU A 4 -4.49 24.01 -8.91
C GLU A 4 -3.94 22.97 -9.90
N LEU A 5 -4.56 22.83 -11.06
CA LEU A 5 -4.07 21.96 -12.14
C LEU A 5 -2.72 22.42 -12.67
N LYS A 6 -2.52 23.73 -12.84
CA LYS A 6 -1.24 24.31 -13.24
C LYS A 6 -0.15 24.01 -12.22
N LYS A 7 -0.42 24.23 -10.93
CA LYS A 7 0.51 23.94 -9.84
C LYS A 7 0.90 22.46 -9.81
N ARG A 8 -0.05 21.55 -9.96
CA ARG A 8 0.22 20.10 -10.02
C ARG A 8 1.12 19.72 -11.19
N ARG A 9 0.90 20.30 -12.38
CA ARG A 9 1.79 20.11 -13.54
C ARG A 9 3.19 20.64 -13.30
N ASP A 10 3.33 21.84 -12.73
CA ASP A 10 4.62 22.45 -12.44
C ASP A 10 5.40 21.61 -11.41
N ASP A 11 4.72 21.05 -10.42
CA ASP A 11 5.34 20.18 -9.42
C ASP A 11 5.74 18.81 -10.03
N ALA A 12 4.90 18.22 -10.88
CA ALA A 12 5.24 17.00 -11.61
C ALA A 12 6.43 17.21 -12.54
N ALA A 13 6.49 18.33 -13.26
CA ALA A 13 7.62 18.67 -14.12
C ALA A 13 8.93 18.81 -13.32
N LYS A 14 8.89 19.44 -12.14
CA LYS A 14 10.06 19.54 -11.23
C LYS A 14 10.53 18.17 -10.76
N GLN A 15 9.59 17.27 -10.38
CA GLN A 15 9.92 15.91 -9.95
C GLN A 15 10.57 15.11 -11.06
N LEU A 16 10.04 15.18 -12.29
CA LEU A 16 10.64 14.52 -13.45
C LEU A 16 12.02 15.11 -13.79
N ALA A 17 12.18 16.43 -13.71
CA ALA A 17 13.47 17.10 -13.94
C ALA A 17 14.53 16.76 -12.88
N ALA A 18 14.12 16.42 -11.66
CA ALA A 18 15.00 15.96 -10.59
C ALA A 18 15.50 14.52 -10.79
N MET A 19 14.87 13.73 -11.66
CA MET A 19 15.36 12.43 -12.03
C MET A 19 16.72 12.55 -12.77
N ARG A 20 17.55 11.53 -12.61
CA ARG A 20 18.82 11.49 -13.32
C ARG A 20 18.59 11.50 -14.84
N LYS A 21 19.31 12.34 -15.57
CA LYS A 21 19.26 12.35 -17.05
C LYS A 21 19.55 10.96 -17.62
N GLY A 22 18.73 10.53 -18.55
CA GLY A 22 18.80 9.18 -19.16
C GLY A 22 18.09 8.08 -18.37
N SER A 23 17.42 8.40 -17.26
CA SER A 23 16.58 7.45 -16.54
C SER A 23 15.37 7.04 -17.35
N MET A 24 14.78 5.89 -16.98
CA MET A 24 13.50 5.41 -17.49
C MET A 24 12.45 5.52 -16.39
N LEU A 25 11.19 5.74 -16.80
CA LEU A 25 10.05 5.77 -15.89
C LEU A 25 9.11 4.60 -16.22
N ILE A 26 8.71 3.82 -15.19
CA ILE A 26 7.72 2.75 -15.33
C ILE A 26 6.55 3.07 -14.40
N ASN A 27 5.33 3.07 -14.95
CA ASN A 27 4.10 3.21 -14.17
C ASN A 27 3.10 2.10 -14.48
N ALA A 28 3.01 1.16 -13.55
CA ALA A 28 2.01 0.09 -13.53
C ALA A 28 1.12 0.19 -12.26
N ALA A 29 1.06 1.38 -11.63
CA ALA A 29 0.31 1.60 -10.38
C ALA A 29 -1.09 2.18 -10.66
N ARG A 30 -1.16 3.50 -10.93
CA ARG A 30 -2.41 4.20 -11.28
C ARG A 30 -2.09 5.36 -12.24
N GLY A 31 -2.99 5.62 -13.19
CA GLY A 31 -2.80 6.66 -14.20
C GLY A 31 -2.65 8.07 -13.63
N THR A 32 -3.28 8.35 -12.49
CA THR A 32 -3.24 9.66 -11.83
C THR A 32 -1.94 9.93 -11.05
N VAL A 33 -1.04 8.95 -10.94
CA VAL A 33 0.24 9.09 -10.22
C VAL A 33 1.25 9.90 -11.02
N VAL A 34 1.16 9.88 -12.36
CA VAL A 34 2.08 10.57 -13.26
C VAL A 34 1.31 11.58 -14.11
N ASP A 35 1.78 12.82 -14.19
CA ASP A 35 1.30 13.79 -15.16
C ASP A 35 1.84 13.44 -16.55
N ILE A 36 0.96 12.97 -17.42
CA ILE A 36 1.32 12.44 -18.74
C ILE A 36 1.89 13.52 -19.67
N GLU A 37 1.43 14.78 -19.55
CA GLU A 37 1.94 15.89 -20.37
C GLU A 37 3.38 16.27 -19.95
N ALA A 38 3.62 16.31 -18.64
CA ALA A 38 4.95 16.57 -18.10
C ALA A 38 5.92 15.44 -18.48
N LEU A 39 5.45 14.17 -18.42
CA LEU A 39 6.22 13.01 -18.85
C LEU A 39 6.57 13.11 -20.35
N ALA A 40 5.59 13.38 -21.21
CA ALA A 40 5.80 13.51 -22.64
C ALA A 40 6.83 14.63 -22.96
N SER A 41 6.75 15.74 -22.27
CA SER A 41 7.74 16.84 -22.40
C SER A 41 9.15 16.41 -22.00
N SER A 42 9.27 15.66 -20.90
CA SER A 42 10.56 15.14 -20.41
C SER A 42 11.20 14.13 -21.38
N LEU A 43 10.36 13.29 -22.01
CA LEU A 43 10.79 12.32 -23.02
C LEU A 43 11.22 13.02 -24.33
N ARG A 44 10.43 13.99 -24.82
CA ARG A 44 10.77 14.76 -26.04
C ARG A 44 12.05 15.58 -25.90
N SER A 45 12.32 16.09 -24.70
CA SER A 45 13.57 16.82 -24.42
C SER A 45 14.78 15.90 -24.29
N GLY A 46 14.62 14.58 -24.24
CA GLY A 46 15.68 13.61 -24.01
C GLY A 46 16.24 13.64 -22.58
N HIS A 47 15.51 14.26 -21.63
CA HIS A 47 15.88 14.18 -20.22
C HIS A 47 15.66 12.75 -19.69
N LEU A 48 14.49 12.16 -19.94
CA LEU A 48 14.25 10.73 -19.76
C LEU A 48 14.52 9.99 -21.07
N SER A 49 15.17 8.84 -20.96
CA SER A 49 15.51 8.01 -22.12
C SER A 49 14.34 7.15 -22.60
N GLY A 50 13.35 6.86 -21.75
CA GLY A 50 12.19 6.07 -22.11
C GLY A 50 11.17 5.96 -20.98
N ALA A 51 9.99 5.44 -21.32
CA ALA A 51 8.97 5.10 -20.34
C ALA A 51 8.20 3.83 -20.72
N ALA A 52 7.66 3.14 -19.69
CA ALA A 52 6.67 2.07 -19.85
C ALA A 52 5.45 2.38 -18.99
N ILE A 53 4.29 2.48 -19.62
CA ILE A 53 3.04 2.95 -19.00
C ILE A 53 1.94 1.93 -19.26
N ASP A 54 1.44 1.32 -18.19
CA ASP A 54 0.33 0.36 -18.22
C ASP A 54 -1.01 0.98 -17.81
N VAL A 55 -0.98 2.18 -17.19
CA VAL A 55 -2.16 2.82 -16.58
C VAL A 55 -2.25 4.29 -16.99
N PHE A 56 -3.46 4.79 -17.25
CA PHE A 56 -3.69 6.12 -17.79
C PHE A 56 -4.74 6.90 -16.97
N PRO A 57 -4.67 8.24 -16.91
CA PRO A 57 -5.68 9.06 -16.24
C PRO A 57 -7.09 8.90 -16.85
N VAL A 58 -7.14 8.67 -18.15
CA VAL A 58 -8.36 8.38 -18.92
C VAL A 58 -8.09 7.14 -19.74
N GLU A 59 -8.86 6.10 -19.48
CA GLU A 59 -8.75 4.81 -20.17
C GLU A 59 -10.01 4.56 -21.02
N PRO A 60 -9.88 3.94 -22.21
CA PRO A 60 -11.02 3.49 -23.00
C PRO A 60 -11.92 2.56 -22.17
N LYS A 61 -13.24 2.70 -22.31
CA LYS A 61 -14.21 1.83 -21.65
C LYS A 61 -14.47 0.53 -22.41
N GLY A 62 -14.06 0.48 -23.67
CA GLY A 62 -14.21 -0.67 -24.53
C GLY A 62 -13.31 -0.58 -25.76
N ASN A 63 -13.33 -1.64 -26.56
CA ASN A 63 -12.46 -1.75 -27.74
C ASN A 63 -12.78 -0.75 -28.85
N ASP A 64 -13.99 -0.17 -28.84
CA ASP A 64 -14.45 0.80 -29.84
C ASP A 64 -14.10 2.25 -29.49
N ASP A 65 -13.61 2.49 -28.25
CA ASP A 65 -13.22 3.82 -27.81
C ASP A 65 -11.79 4.14 -28.27
N GLU A 66 -11.60 5.34 -28.81
CA GLU A 66 -10.27 5.78 -29.22
C GLU A 66 -9.40 6.08 -27.98
N PHE A 67 -8.24 5.47 -27.91
CA PHE A 67 -7.23 5.82 -26.91
C PHE A 67 -6.44 7.04 -27.35
N VAL A 68 -6.59 8.16 -26.65
CA VAL A 68 -5.86 9.42 -26.90
C VAL A 68 -4.84 9.65 -25.80
N SER A 69 -3.57 9.76 -26.19
CA SER A 69 -2.48 10.08 -25.26
C SER A 69 -1.36 10.80 -25.99
N PRO A 70 -0.71 11.81 -25.38
CA PRO A 70 0.47 12.49 -25.95
C PRO A 70 1.71 11.58 -26.04
N LEU A 71 1.64 10.37 -25.49
CA LEU A 71 2.72 9.36 -25.53
C LEU A 71 2.59 8.44 -26.78
N ARG A 72 1.47 8.47 -27.48
CA ARG A 72 1.29 7.64 -28.70
C ARG A 72 2.29 8.04 -29.77
N GLY A 73 2.88 7.04 -30.42
CA GLY A 73 3.84 7.23 -31.52
C GLY A 73 5.23 7.69 -31.09
N MET A 74 5.54 7.70 -29.80
CA MET A 74 6.89 7.95 -29.32
C MET A 74 7.69 6.63 -29.32
N ASP A 75 8.83 6.61 -30.01
CA ASP A 75 9.67 5.42 -30.21
C ASP A 75 10.31 4.90 -28.91
N ASN A 76 10.45 5.78 -27.92
CA ASN A 76 11.03 5.47 -26.61
C ASN A 76 9.99 5.20 -25.54
N VAL A 77 8.75 4.86 -25.91
CA VAL A 77 7.65 4.58 -24.97
C VAL A 77 6.98 3.25 -25.27
N ILE A 78 6.81 2.45 -24.24
CA ILE A 78 5.99 1.25 -24.26
C ILE A 78 4.65 1.57 -23.59
N LEU A 79 3.55 1.33 -24.30
CA LEU A 79 2.19 1.48 -23.78
C LEU A 79 1.51 0.11 -23.76
N THR A 80 0.94 -0.27 -22.62
CA THR A 80 0.16 -1.51 -22.47
C THR A 80 -1.25 -1.18 -21.97
N PRO A 81 -2.26 -2.00 -22.29
CA PRO A 81 -3.67 -1.66 -22.05
C PRO A 81 -4.16 -2.06 -20.65
N HIS A 82 -3.44 -1.70 -19.60
CA HIS A 82 -3.77 -1.96 -18.20
C HIS A 82 -3.92 -3.47 -17.91
N VAL A 83 -2.93 -4.26 -18.31
CA VAL A 83 -2.98 -5.72 -18.21
C VAL A 83 -2.44 -6.30 -16.91
N GLY A 84 -1.76 -5.51 -16.09
CA GLY A 84 -1.09 -5.99 -14.87
C GLY A 84 -1.99 -6.75 -13.89
N GLY A 85 -3.27 -6.37 -13.78
CA GLY A 85 -4.24 -7.01 -12.88
C GLY A 85 -5.47 -7.59 -13.57
N SER A 86 -5.55 -7.59 -14.91
CA SER A 86 -6.78 -7.92 -15.64
C SER A 86 -6.77 -9.28 -16.34
N THR A 87 -5.67 -10.02 -16.28
CA THR A 87 -5.63 -11.39 -16.77
C THR A 87 -6.34 -12.35 -15.80
N LEU A 88 -6.90 -13.46 -16.31
CA LEU A 88 -7.54 -14.48 -15.47
C LEU A 88 -6.59 -15.03 -14.40
N GLU A 89 -5.33 -15.25 -14.76
CA GLU A 89 -4.29 -15.71 -13.85
C GLU A 89 -4.00 -14.65 -12.75
N ALA A 90 -3.88 -13.38 -13.12
CA ALA A 90 -3.67 -12.29 -12.14
C ALA A 90 -4.85 -12.18 -11.17
N GLN A 91 -6.10 -12.29 -11.65
CA GLN A 91 -7.30 -12.25 -10.81
C GLN A 91 -7.34 -13.42 -9.82
N ASP A 92 -7.02 -14.65 -10.25
CA ASP A 92 -6.94 -15.82 -9.36
C ASP A 92 -5.85 -15.63 -8.30
N ASN A 93 -4.65 -15.20 -8.69
CA ASN A 93 -3.54 -14.94 -7.79
C ASN A 93 -3.85 -13.83 -6.78
N ILE A 94 -4.45 -12.72 -7.22
CA ILE A 94 -4.89 -11.63 -6.34
C ILE A 94 -5.94 -12.14 -5.34
N GLY A 95 -6.92 -12.90 -5.82
CA GLY A 95 -7.95 -13.48 -4.96
C GLY A 95 -7.37 -14.37 -3.86
N ARG A 96 -6.46 -15.26 -4.22
CA ARG A 96 -5.76 -16.15 -3.27
C ARG A 96 -4.92 -15.37 -2.27
N GLU A 97 -4.15 -14.38 -2.73
CA GLU A 97 -3.30 -13.55 -1.88
C GLU A 97 -4.12 -12.75 -0.87
N VAL A 98 -5.20 -12.12 -1.31
CA VAL A 98 -6.10 -11.36 -0.42
C VAL A 98 -6.78 -12.28 0.58
N ALA A 99 -7.31 -13.42 0.14
CA ALA A 99 -7.93 -14.39 1.02
C ALA A 99 -6.95 -14.91 2.09
N ALA A 100 -5.71 -15.24 1.69
CA ALA A 100 -4.68 -15.70 2.63
C ALA A 100 -4.32 -14.62 3.67
N LYS A 101 -4.28 -13.35 3.29
CA LYS A 101 -4.02 -12.23 4.22
C LYS A 101 -5.18 -12.03 5.19
N LEU A 102 -6.42 -12.09 4.72
CA LEU A 102 -7.62 -11.98 5.56
C LEU A 102 -7.72 -13.14 6.56
N LEU A 103 -7.46 -14.37 6.12
CA LEU A 103 -7.40 -15.53 6.99
C LEU A 103 -6.33 -15.35 8.07
N ARG A 104 -5.13 -14.95 7.70
CA ARG A 104 -4.03 -14.72 8.65
C ARG A 104 -4.37 -13.62 9.66
N TYR A 105 -5.01 -12.54 9.22
CA TYR A 105 -5.49 -11.51 10.14
C TYR A 105 -6.56 -12.05 11.09
N SER A 106 -7.52 -12.80 10.58
CA SER A 106 -8.58 -13.44 11.39
C SER A 106 -8.02 -14.44 12.40
N ASP A 107 -7.04 -15.24 11.99
CA ASP A 107 -6.50 -16.33 12.81
C ASP A 107 -5.53 -15.84 13.88
N ASN A 108 -4.66 -14.88 13.55
CA ASN A 108 -3.59 -14.47 14.45
C ASN A 108 -3.34 -12.95 14.56
N GLY A 109 -4.14 -12.12 13.87
CA GLY A 109 -3.99 -10.66 13.93
C GLY A 109 -2.83 -10.09 13.10
N SER A 110 -2.16 -10.87 12.25
CA SER A 110 -1.09 -10.37 11.38
C SER A 110 -1.63 -9.41 10.33
N THR A 111 -0.91 -8.29 10.11
CA THR A 111 -1.28 -7.21 9.19
C THR A 111 -0.27 -7.09 8.04
N LEU A 112 0.22 -8.21 7.54
CA LEU A 112 1.22 -8.28 6.49
C LEU A 112 0.80 -7.51 5.24
N SER A 113 1.72 -6.68 4.73
CA SER A 113 1.54 -5.81 3.56
C SER A 113 0.46 -4.74 3.73
N ALA A 114 0.08 -4.40 4.95
CA ALA A 114 -0.77 -3.24 5.21
C ALA A 114 0.00 -1.94 4.88
N VAL A 115 -0.59 -1.08 4.04
CA VAL A 115 0.03 0.18 3.60
C VAL A 115 -0.49 1.41 4.37
N ASN A 116 -1.58 1.26 5.09
CA ASN A 116 -2.27 2.34 5.83
C ASN A 116 -2.52 2.00 7.30
N PHE A 117 -1.87 0.96 7.80
CA PHE A 117 -1.95 0.46 9.17
C PHE A 117 -0.59 -0.11 9.58
N PRO A 118 -0.21 -0.11 10.88
CA PRO A 118 1.04 -0.72 11.32
C PRO A 118 1.16 -2.17 10.86
N GLU A 119 2.26 -2.50 10.16
CA GLU A 119 2.49 -3.85 9.64
C GLU A 119 3.16 -4.70 10.70
N VAL A 120 2.59 -5.88 10.99
CA VAL A 120 3.16 -6.86 11.91
C VAL A 120 2.94 -8.28 11.39
N SER A 121 3.98 -9.10 11.51
CA SER A 121 3.90 -10.55 11.32
C SER A 121 3.94 -11.23 12.67
N LEU A 122 2.88 -11.95 12.99
CA LEU A 122 2.71 -12.61 14.28
C LEU A 122 2.86 -14.13 14.15
N PRO A 123 3.49 -14.79 15.13
CA PRO A 123 3.49 -16.25 15.19
C PRO A 123 2.09 -16.78 15.48
N GLY A 124 1.88 -18.06 15.19
CA GLY A 124 0.73 -18.79 15.70
C GLY A 124 0.73 -18.76 17.23
N HIS A 125 -0.45 -18.87 17.84
CA HIS A 125 -0.63 -18.96 19.29
C HIS A 125 -1.37 -20.25 19.62
N VAL A 126 -0.82 -20.99 20.58
CA VAL A 126 -1.40 -22.26 21.03
C VAL A 126 -1.59 -22.17 22.52
N ASN A 127 -2.75 -22.59 23.01
CA ASN A 127 -3.10 -22.57 24.45
C ASN A 127 -3.05 -21.16 25.09
N SER A 128 -3.21 -20.11 24.31
CA SER A 128 -3.33 -18.73 24.78
C SER A 128 -4.53 -18.04 24.17
N GLN A 129 -5.07 -17.06 24.85
CA GLN A 129 -6.04 -16.15 24.30
C GLN A 129 -5.31 -14.92 23.73
N ARG A 130 -5.53 -14.61 22.47
CA ARG A 130 -4.92 -13.46 21.82
C ARG A 130 -5.89 -12.27 21.80
N LEU A 131 -5.44 -11.16 22.32
CA LEU A 131 -6.16 -9.88 22.38
C LEU A 131 -5.49 -8.88 21.43
N LEU A 132 -6.32 -8.23 20.63
CA LEU A 132 -5.88 -7.21 19.67
C LEU A 132 -6.41 -5.85 20.11
N HIS A 133 -5.54 -4.86 20.22
CA HIS A 133 -5.92 -3.52 20.63
C HIS A 133 -5.28 -2.46 19.75
N ILE A 134 -6.12 -1.55 19.23
CA ILE A 134 -5.71 -0.42 18.41
C ILE A 134 -5.87 0.85 19.26
N HIS A 135 -4.85 1.69 19.28
CA HIS A 135 -4.86 2.92 20.08
C HIS A 135 -4.16 4.08 19.35
N GLN A 136 -4.38 5.29 19.80
CA GLN A 136 -3.56 6.43 19.38
C GLN A 136 -2.14 6.26 19.90
N ASN A 137 -1.15 6.55 19.06
CA ASN A 137 0.27 6.45 19.44
C ASN A 137 0.65 7.65 20.32
N VAL A 138 0.40 7.53 21.62
CA VAL A 138 0.72 8.55 22.63
C VAL A 138 1.51 7.95 23.78
N PRO A 139 2.40 8.72 24.44
CA PRO A 139 3.18 8.25 25.58
C PRO A 139 2.30 7.69 26.70
N GLY A 140 2.76 6.62 27.33
CA GLY A 140 2.13 5.99 28.49
C GLY A 140 0.99 5.03 28.20
N ILE A 141 0.57 4.85 26.93
CA ILE A 141 -0.56 3.98 26.61
C ILE A 141 -0.30 2.51 26.98
N LEU A 142 0.90 2.00 26.69
CA LEU A 142 1.27 0.61 27.07
C LEU A 142 1.28 0.39 28.58
N SER A 143 1.75 1.37 29.34
CA SER A 143 1.72 1.29 30.82
C SER A 143 0.29 1.14 31.31
N ARG A 144 -0.65 1.91 30.76
CA ARG A 144 -2.07 1.83 31.10
C ARG A 144 -2.69 0.50 30.71
N ILE A 145 -2.35 -0.02 29.54
CA ILE A 145 -2.82 -1.34 29.10
C ILE A 145 -2.30 -2.42 30.05
N ASN A 146 -0.99 -2.42 30.34
CA ASN A 146 -0.38 -3.43 31.20
C ASN A 146 -0.86 -3.33 32.66
N GLU A 147 -1.21 -2.13 33.13
CA GLU A 147 -1.81 -1.93 34.45
C GLU A 147 -3.17 -2.65 34.58
N VAL A 148 -3.97 -2.68 33.51
CA VAL A 148 -5.25 -3.43 33.52
C VAL A 148 -5.00 -4.91 33.74
N PHE A 149 -4.08 -5.53 33.02
CA PHE A 149 -3.71 -6.94 33.20
C PHE A 149 -3.16 -7.23 34.61
N SER A 150 -2.28 -6.35 35.07
CA SER A 150 -1.69 -6.48 36.43
C SER A 150 -2.76 -6.42 37.51
N ARG A 151 -3.70 -5.48 37.40
CA ARG A 151 -4.80 -5.33 38.38
C ARG A 151 -5.75 -6.53 38.42
N GLU A 152 -6.00 -7.13 37.27
CA GLU A 152 -6.83 -8.34 37.16
C GLU A 152 -6.03 -9.64 37.38
N SER A 153 -4.75 -9.53 37.75
CA SER A 153 -3.84 -10.68 37.97
C SER A 153 -3.71 -11.59 36.75
N ILE A 154 -3.81 -11.03 35.55
CA ILE A 154 -3.66 -11.77 34.29
C ILE A 154 -2.20 -11.71 33.86
N ASN A 155 -1.60 -12.88 33.65
CA ASN A 155 -0.23 -12.95 33.11
C ASN A 155 -0.21 -12.75 31.59
N ILE A 156 0.72 -11.93 31.14
CA ILE A 156 0.99 -11.70 29.70
C ILE A 156 2.10 -12.68 29.29
N ASP A 157 1.78 -13.59 28.37
CA ASP A 157 2.73 -14.57 27.84
C ASP A 157 3.58 -13.99 26.70
N ALA A 158 2.97 -13.16 25.85
CA ALA A 158 3.66 -12.43 24.80
C ALA A 158 2.97 -11.10 24.51
N GLN A 159 3.74 -10.11 24.10
CA GLN A 159 3.24 -8.80 23.70
C GLN A 159 4.00 -8.33 22.46
N PHE A 160 3.26 -7.98 21.42
CA PHE A 160 3.79 -7.43 20.17
C PHE A 160 3.23 -6.02 19.96
N LEU A 161 4.09 -5.08 19.66
CA LEU A 161 3.69 -3.71 19.38
C LEU A 161 4.29 -3.27 18.05
N GLN A 162 3.45 -2.71 17.20
CA GLN A 162 3.89 -1.95 16.04
C GLN A 162 3.16 -0.61 16.00
N THR A 163 3.88 0.46 15.65
CA THR A 163 3.32 1.81 15.62
C THR A 163 3.68 2.54 14.33
N ASP A 164 2.80 3.42 13.90
CA ASP A 164 3.09 4.51 12.98
C ASP A 164 3.02 5.86 13.72
N ALA A 165 3.04 6.97 12.99
CA ALA A 165 2.99 8.31 13.58
C ALA A 165 1.68 8.61 14.34
N ARG A 166 0.59 7.88 14.10
CA ARG A 166 -0.76 8.16 14.61
C ARG A 166 -1.33 7.01 15.43
N VAL A 167 -1.05 5.78 15.02
CA VAL A 167 -1.72 4.58 15.50
C VAL A 167 -0.70 3.61 16.08
N GLY A 168 -1.01 3.02 17.22
CA GLY A 168 -0.37 1.84 17.78
C GLY A 168 -1.29 0.63 17.66
N TYR A 169 -0.70 -0.50 17.29
CA TYR A 169 -1.34 -1.80 17.27
C TYR A 169 -0.58 -2.73 18.20
N VAL A 170 -1.22 -3.11 19.30
CA VAL A 170 -0.67 -4.06 20.27
C VAL A 170 -1.46 -5.35 20.23
N VAL A 171 -0.73 -6.45 20.19
CA VAL A 171 -1.28 -7.81 20.29
C VAL A 171 -0.70 -8.46 21.52
N ILE A 172 -1.56 -9.00 22.36
CA ILE A 172 -1.21 -9.54 23.67
C ILE A 172 -1.74 -10.97 23.76
N ASP A 173 -0.84 -11.91 24.04
CA ASP A 173 -1.19 -13.27 24.34
C ASP A 173 -1.24 -13.45 25.86
N VAL A 174 -2.32 -13.99 26.38
CA VAL A 174 -2.51 -14.30 27.80
C VAL A 174 -2.79 -15.78 27.95
N SER A 175 -2.30 -16.36 29.04
CA SER A 175 -2.57 -17.75 29.37
C SER A 175 -4.07 -17.95 29.56
N THR A 176 -4.64 -18.98 28.95
CA THR A 176 -5.95 -19.48 29.36
C THR A 176 -5.75 -20.22 30.67
N THR A 177 -6.02 -19.57 31.79
CA THR A 177 -6.13 -20.28 33.05
C THR A 177 -7.31 -21.25 32.93
N ALA A 178 -6.98 -22.52 32.76
CA ALA A 178 -7.92 -23.60 32.92
C ALA A 178 -8.25 -23.77 34.42
N GLU A 179 -8.85 -22.76 35.04
CA GLU A 179 -9.36 -22.82 36.38
C GLU A 179 -10.70 -22.10 36.47
N HIS A 180 -11.72 -22.71 35.87
CA HIS A 180 -13.11 -22.73 36.36
C HIS A 180 -13.74 -23.99 35.79
N ALA A 181 -13.30 -25.15 36.33
CA ALA A 181 -14.06 -26.42 36.27
C ALA A 181 -14.95 -26.53 37.51
#